data_6665630166c7fa8ad22a5a19bc9a3c37
#
_entry.id   6665630166c7fa8ad22a5a19bc9a3c37
#
_cell.length_a   1.000
_cell.length_b   1.000
_cell.length_c   1.000
_cell.angle_alpha   90.00
_cell.angle_beta   90.00
_cell.angle_gamma   90.00
#
_symmetry.space_group_name_H-M   'P 1'
#
loop_
_entity.id
_entity.type
_entity.pdbx_description
1 polymer ?
#
loop_
_entity_poly.entity_id
_entity_poly.type
_entity_poly.pdbx_seq_one_letter_code
_entity_poly.pdbx_strand_id
1 'polypeptide(L)'
;ADDGSVVGTGPFKLDSFTPGQEARLTRFDDYWGEKPGFDKLRIIGFRDQQAVTNALRGGQIDVAYSVPYTDVPALTKDPKLKTGVSGTTTYPMIAVRVDTPPFNDQKVLEALKLVVDRQQIVDNAFGGFGMIANDYL
;
A
#
# COMPACT_ATOMS: atom_id res chain seq x y z
N ALA A 1 18.14 -20.90 0.45
CA ALA A 1 18.59 -22.00 -0.38
C ALA A 1 19.47 -21.40 -1.47
N ASP A 2 20.69 -21.88 -1.64
CA ASP A 2 21.68 -21.36 -2.60
C ASP A 2 21.39 -21.79 -4.05
N ASP A 3 20.33 -22.55 -4.26
CA ASP A 3 19.89 -23.06 -5.56
C ASP A 3 18.87 -22.15 -6.28
N GLY A 4 18.63 -20.96 -5.74
CA GLY A 4 17.62 -20.02 -6.26
C GLY A 4 16.18 -20.40 -5.94
N SER A 5 15.93 -21.48 -5.18
CA SER A 5 14.59 -21.83 -4.74
C SER A 5 14.11 -20.85 -3.68
N VAL A 6 12.89 -20.35 -3.85
CA VAL A 6 12.20 -19.51 -2.86
C VAL A 6 11.28 -20.39 -2.05
N VAL A 7 11.57 -20.54 -0.76
CA VAL A 7 10.74 -21.30 0.17
C VAL A 7 9.94 -20.33 1.03
N GLY A 8 8.62 -20.45 1.00
CA GLY A 8 7.69 -19.65 1.79
C GLY A 8 6.68 -20.52 2.54
N THR A 9 5.94 -19.91 3.44
CA THR A 9 4.90 -20.57 4.25
C THR A 9 3.49 -20.23 3.79
N GLY A 10 3.37 -19.51 2.66
CA GLY A 10 2.10 -19.02 2.12
C GLY A 10 1.35 -20.03 1.25
N PRO A 11 0.11 -19.68 0.86
CA PRO A 11 -0.77 -20.55 0.08
C PRO A 11 -0.41 -20.62 -1.42
N PHE A 12 0.64 -19.94 -1.86
CA PHE A 12 1.11 -19.96 -3.24
C PHE A 12 2.60 -20.28 -3.32
N LYS A 13 2.99 -21.00 -4.37
CA LYS A 13 4.37 -21.27 -4.76
C LYS A 13 4.79 -20.29 -5.85
N LEU A 14 6.01 -19.78 -5.79
CA LEU A 14 6.57 -18.90 -6.81
C LEU A 14 7.00 -19.72 -8.03
N ASP A 15 6.46 -19.41 -9.19
CA ASP A 15 6.84 -20.04 -10.46
C ASP A 15 7.93 -19.23 -11.16
N SER A 16 7.79 -17.90 -11.18
CA SER A 16 8.79 -17.01 -11.78
C SER A 16 8.72 -15.62 -11.17
N PHE A 17 9.85 -14.94 -11.16
CA PHE A 17 9.99 -13.57 -10.70
C PHE A 17 10.91 -12.78 -11.62
N THR A 18 10.41 -11.67 -12.14
CA THR A 18 11.18 -10.70 -12.91
C THR A 18 11.19 -9.38 -12.12
N PRO A 19 12.34 -8.97 -11.54
CA PRO A 19 12.44 -7.76 -10.76
C PRO A 19 11.90 -6.53 -11.48
N GLY A 20 11.05 -5.74 -10.80
CA GLY A 20 10.44 -4.53 -11.34
C GLY A 20 9.34 -4.77 -12.39
N GLN A 21 8.99 -6.01 -12.71
CA GLN A 21 7.97 -6.36 -13.68
C GLN A 21 6.85 -7.18 -13.06
N GLU A 22 7.08 -8.46 -12.81
CA GLU A 22 6.04 -9.35 -12.29
C GLU A 22 6.56 -10.53 -11.48
N ALA A 23 5.68 -11.05 -10.62
CA ALA A 23 5.80 -12.37 -10.03
C ALA A 23 4.59 -13.23 -10.48
N ARG A 24 4.85 -14.47 -10.83
CA ARG A 24 3.84 -15.48 -11.15
C ARG A 24 3.88 -16.57 -10.12
N LEU A 25 2.70 -16.93 -9.61
CA LEU A 25 2.55 -17.89 -8.54
C LEU A 25 1.40 -18.85 -8.86
N THR A 26 1.58 -20.10 -8.43
CA THR A 26 0.55 -21.15 -8.51
C THR A 26 0.14 -21.57 -7.11
N ARG A 27 -1.15 -21.87 -6.92
CA ARG A 27 -1.69 -22.32 -5.64
C ARG A 27 -0.92 -23.54 -5.13
N PHE A 28 -0.66 -23.54 -3.83
CA PHE A 28 -0.07 -24.67 -3.14
C PHE A 28 -1.18 -25.56 -2.59
N ASP A 29 -1.46 -26.69 -3.25
CA ASP A 29 -2.56 -27.58 -2.89
C ASP A 29 -2.37 -28.29 -1.55
N ASP A 30 -1.13 -28.43 -1.06
CA ASP A 30 -0.81 -28.98 0.25
C ASP A 30 -0.67 -27.90 1.34
N TYR A 31 -1.19 -26.69 1.09
CA TYR A 31 -1.17 -25.63 2.10
C TYR A 31 -1.94 -26.01 3.34
N TRP A 32 -1.34 -25.76 4.50
CA TRP A 32 -1.85 -26.16 5.82
C TRP A 32 -3.08 -25.35 6.30
N GLY A 33 -3.32 -24.17 5.72
CA GLY A 33 -4.45 -23.30 6.05
C GLY A 33 -5.58 -23.39 5.02
N GLU A 34 -6.45 -22.38 5.03
CA GLU A 34 -7.52 -22.26 4.04
C GLU A 34 -6.95 -22.03 2.64
N LYS A 35 -7.38 -22.87 1.70
CA LYS A 35 -6.90 -22.80 0.31
C LYS A 35 -7.53 -21.61 -0.43
N PRO A 36 -6.74 -20.85 -1.21
CA PRO A 36 -7.30 -19.82 -2.08
C PRO A 36 -8.31 -20.35 -3.08
N GLY A 37 -9.34 -19.57 -3.38
CA GLY A 37 -10.39 -19.93 -4.35
C GLY A 37 -9.95 -19.84 -5.81
N PHE A 38 -8.69 -19.48 -6.09
CA PHE A 38 -8.13 -19.37 -7.44
C PHE A 38 -6.77 -20.08 -7.53
N ASP A 39 -6.43 -20.54 -8.74
CA ASP A 39 -5.25 -21.41 -8.94
C ASP A 39 -3.97 -20.65 -9.23
N LYS A 40 -4.07 -19.45 -9.78
CA LYS A 40 -2.93 -18.64 -10.22
C LYS A 40 -3.04 -17.22 -9.71
N LEU A 41 -1.92 -16.66 -9.29
CA LEU A 41 -1.77 -15.28 -8.87
C LEU A 41 -0.64 -14.64 -9.68
N ARG A 42 -0.91 -13.47 -10.24
CA ARG A 42 0.06 -12.65 -10.95
C ARG A 42 0.16 -11.31 -10.26
N ILE A 43 1.32 -10.99 -9.72
CA ILE A 43 1.60 -9.70 -9.09
C ILE A 43 2.40 -8.87 -10.08
N ILE A 44 1.88 -7.73 -10.49
CA ILE A 44 2.48 -6.86 -11.50
C ILE A 44 2.99 -5.60 -10.85
N GLY A 45 4.25 -5.26 -11.10
CA GLY A 45 4.86 -4.01 -10.70
C GLY A 45 4.54 -2.91 -11.71
N PHE A 46 4.03 -1.79 -11.23
CA PHE A 46 3.80 -0.58 -12.03
C PHE A 46 4.78 0.51 -11.60
N ARG A 47 5.12 1.41 -12.52
CA ARG A 47 6.05 2.51 -12.25
C ARG A 47 5.44 3.60 -11.37
N ASP A 48 4.15 3.79 -11.48
CA ASP A 48 3.40 4.80 -10.74
C ASP A 48 1.96 4.35 -10.47
N GLN A 49 1.30 5.03 -9.55
CA GLN A 49 -0.06 4.69 -9.12
C GLN A 49 -1.12 5.01 -10.18
N GLN A 50 -0.87 5.98 -11.06
CA GLN A 50 -1.80 6.31 -12.13
C GLN A 50 -1.87 5.15 -13.15
N ALA A 51 -0.73 4.50 -13.43
CA ALA A 51 -0.69 3.31 -14.27
C ALA A 51 -1.50 2.16 -13.65
N VAL A 52 -1.47 1.99 -12.33
CA VAL A 52 -2.30 1.00 -11.62
C VAL A 52 -3.80 1.31 -11.81
N THR A 53 -4.21 2.55 -11.57
CA THR A 53 -5.61 2.97 -11.76
C THR A 53 -6.09 2.74 -13.19
N ASN A 54 -5.28 3.06 -14.18
CA ASN A 54 -5.61 2.86 -15.60
C ASN A 54 -5.70 1.37 -15.96
N ALA A 55 -4.78 0.54 -15.46
CA ALA A 55 -4.80 -0.91 -15.67
C ALA A 55 -6.03 -1.57 -15.05
N LEU A 56 -6.44 -1.14 -13.85
CA LEU A 56 -7.65 -1.61 -13.19
C LEU A 56 -8.91 -1.25 -14.00
N ARG A 57 -9.06 0.01 -14.40
CA ARG A 57 -10.19 0.47 -15.21
C ARG A 57 -10.24 -0.18 -16.59
N GLY A 58 -9.07 -0.47 -17.16
CA GLY A 58 -8.92 -1.17 -18.43
C GLY A 58 -9.12 -2.69 -18.35
N GLY A 59 -9.32 -3.26 -17.15
CA GLY A 59 -9.45 -4.71 -16.96
C GLY A 59 -8.16 -5.50 -17.22
N GLN A 60 -7.00 -4.85 -17.14
CA GLN A 60 -5.69 -5.50 -17.27
C GLN A 60 -5.25 -6.17 -15.98
N ILE A 61 -5.79 -5.71 -14.86
CA ILE A 61 -5.64 -6.30 -13.53
C ILE A 61 -7.02 -6.40 -12.86
N ASP A 62 -7.18 -7.39 -12.01
CA ASP A 62 -8.43 -7.66 -11.30
C ASP A 62 -8.49 -6.93 -9.94
N VAL A 63 -7.33 -6.68 -9.32
CA VAL A 63 -7.22 -6.07 -8.00
C VAL A 63 -6.07 -5.05 -8.00
N ALA A 64 -6.34 -3.87 -7.45
CA ALA A 64 -5.32 -2.90 -7.08
C ALA A 64 -5.26 -2.82 -5.55
N TYR A 65 -4.10 -3.11 -4.96
CA TYR A 65 -3.91 -3.07 -3.51
C TYR A 65 -3.92 -1.63 -2.97
N SER A 66 -3.41 -0.68 -3.75
CA SER A 66 -3.36 0.73 -3.36
C SER A 66 -3.60 1.60 -4.60
N VAL A 67 -4.46 2.60 -4.45
CA VAL A 67 -4.72 3.62 -5.45
C VAL A 67 -4.61 5.01 -4.80
N PRO A 68 -4.34 6.08 -5.57
CA PRO A 68 -4.38 7.44 -5.03
C PRO A 68 -5.74 7.73 -4.39
N TYR A 69 -5.74 8.35 -3.23
CA TYR A 69 -7.00 8.73 -2.57
C TYR A 69 -7.87 9.66 -3.43
N THR A 70 -7.24 10.47 -4.26
CA THR A 70 -7.90 11.35 -5.24
C THR A 70 -8.72 10.59 -6.29
N ASP A 71 -8.35 9.35 -6.58
CA ASP A 71 -9.02 8.51 -7.58
C ASP A 71 -10.21 7.73 -6.99
N VAL A 72 -10.23 7.53 -5.67
CA VAL A 72 -11.25 6.72 -4.99
C VAL A 72 -12.68 7.16 -5.31
N PRO A 73 -13.04 8.46 -5.31
CA PRO A 73 -14.41 8.87 -5.64
C PRO A 73 -14.83 8.51 -7.06
N ALA A 74 -13.90 8.52 -8.02
CA ALA A 74 -14.18 8.12 -9.39
C ALA A 74 -14.30 6.60 -9.54
N LEU A 75 -13.44 5.85 -8.85
CA LEU A 75 -13.47 4.38 -8.85
C LEU A 75 -14.72 3.84 -8.16
N THR A 76 -15.17 4.46 -7.08
CA THR A 76 -16.38 4.07 -6.35
C THR A 76 -17.65 4.26 -7.18
N LYS A 77 -17.64 5.22 -8.11
CA LYS A 77 -18.77 5.45 -9.02
C LYS A 77 -18.80 4.53 -10.23
N ASP A 78 -17.72 3.80 -10.50
CA ASP A 78 -17.67 2.88 -11.62
C ASP A 78 -18.42 1.58 -11.26
N PRO A 79 -19.53 1.24 -11.95
CA PRO A 79 -20.35 0.07 -11.63
C PRO A 79 -19.63 -1.27 -11.85
N LYS A 80 -18.49 -1.27 -12.55
CA LYS A 80 -17.67 -2.46 -12.79
C LYS A 80 -16.69 -2.74 -11.66
N LEU A 81 -16.46 -1.78 -10.77
CA LEU A 81 -15.46 -1.86 -9.71
C LEU A 81 -16.12 -1.94 -8.34
N LYS A 82 -15.44 -2.61 -7.42
CA LYS A 82 -15.76 -2.60 -6.00
C LYS A 82 -14.59 -1.99 -5.25
N THR A 83 -14.86 -1.01 -4.41
CA THR A 83 -13.85 -0.39 -3.55
C THR A 83 -14.04 -0.86 -2.12
N GLY A 84 -12.95 -1.25 -1.48
CA GLY A 84 -12.89 -1.53 -0.04
C GLY A 84 -11.97 -0.51 0.62
N VAL A 85 -12.45 0.14 1.67
CA VAL A 85 -11.63 1.01 2.51
C VAL A 85 -11.51 0.31 3.86
N SER A 86 -10.29 -0.06 4.24
CA SER A 86 -10.01 -0.58 5.58
C SER A 86 -9.45 0.54 6.46
N GLY A 87 -9.81 0.53 7.73
CA GLY A 87 -9.10 1.32 8.73
C GLY A 87 -7.64 0.86 8.75
N THR A 88 -6.74 1.69 8.21
CA THR A 88 -5.33 1.33 8.09
C THR A 88 -4.56 1.68 9.34
N THR A 89 -3.58 0.86 9.68
CA THR A 89 -2.54 1.17 10.64
C THR A 89 -1.31 1.82 10.01
N THR A 90 -1.34 2.04 8.69
CA THR A 90 -0.28 2.75 7.97
C THR A 90 -0.46 4.25 8.14
N TYR A 91 0.59 4.92 8.60
CA TYR A 91 0.60 6.37 8.78
C TYR A 91 1.87 6.95 8.16
N PRO A 92 1.76 8.03 7.38
CA PRO A 92 2.92 8.81 6.97
C PRO A 92 3.46 9.58 8.18
N MET A 93 4.76 9.54 8.36
CA MET A 93 5.44 10.27 9.42
C MET A 93 6.47 11.25 8.83
N ILE A 94 6.68 12.35 9.50
CA ILE A 94 7.83 13.22 9.25
C ILE A 94 8.89 12.86 10.30
N ALA A 95 9.94 12.17 9.86
CA ALA A 95 11.08 11.86 10.72
C ALA A 95 12.15 12.95 10.59
N VAL A 96 12.62 13.46 11.73
CA VAL A 96 13.68 14.47 11.77
C VAL A 96 14.88 13.97 12.58
N ARG A 97 16.06 14.40 12.23
CA ARG A 97 17.29 14.08 12.95
C ARG A 97 17.43 15.01 14.17
N VAL A 98 17.12 14.46 15.33
CA VAL A 98 17.17 15.22 16.61
C VAL A 98 18.59 15.46 17.15
N ASP A 99 19.59 14.86 16.53
CA ASP A 99 21.02 15.06 16.85
C ASP A 99 21.68 16.20 16.05
N THR A 100 20.93 16.86 15.17
CA THR A 100 21.46 17.86 14.22
C THR A 100 20.61 19.14 14.27
N PRO A 101 21.24 20.34 14.27
CA PRO A 101 20.51 21.61 14.16
C PRO A 101 19.67 21.65 12.86
N PRO A 102 18.48 22.28 12.89
CA PRO A 102 17.86 22.95 14.05
C PRO A 102 17.06 22.01 14.97
N PHE A 103 16.97 20.71 14.65
CA PHE A 103 16.06 19.75 15.33
C PHE A 103 16.61 19.19 16.64
N ASN A 104 17.84 19.55 17.03
CA ASN A 104 18.38 19.28 18.36
C ASN A 104 17.88 20.28 19.43
N ASP A 105 17.10 21.28 19.05
CA ASP A 105 16.38 22.18 19.97
C ASP A 105 14.93 21.68 20.15
N GLN A 106 14.57 21.37 21.38
CA GLN A 106 13.23 20.90 21.77
C GLN A 106 12.12 21.89 21.36
N LYS A 107 12.39 23.19 21.43
CA LYS A 107 11.42 24.24 21.03
C LYS A 107 11.11 24.18 19.54
N VAL A 108 12.09 23.84 18.72
CA VAL A 108 11.89 23.65 17.27
C VAL A 108 11.01 22.43 17.00
N LEU A 109 11.20 21.34 17.74
CA LEU A 109 10.36 20.14 17.63
C LEU A 109 8.92 20.41 18.07
N GLU A 110 8.74 21.16 19.15
CA GLU A 110 7.41 21.57 19.63
C GLU A 110 6.72 22.50 18.61
N ALA A 111 7.43 23.48 18.07
CA ALA A 111 6.90 24.35 17.03
C ALA A 111 6.48 23.58 15.78
N LEU A 112 7.27 22.58 15.37
CA LEU A 112 6.96 21.73 14.23
C LEU A 112 5.65 20.94 14.46
N LYS A 113 5.44 20.42 15.69
CA LYS A 113 4.22 19.72 16.06
C LYS A 113 2.98 20.62 16.05
N LEU A 114 3.12 21.87 16.43
CA LEU A 114 2.04 22.85 16.53
C LEU A 114 1.64 23.45 15.18
N VAL A 115 2.59 23.56 14.26
CA VAL A 115 2.35 24.20 12.95
C VAL A 115 1.57 23.31 12.00
N VAL A 116 1.56 21.98 12.26
CA VAL A 116 0.91 21.00 11.37
C VAL A 116 -0.57 20.87 11.69
N ASP A 117 -1.41 21.33 10.79
CA ASP A 117 -2.84 21.04 10.81
C ASP A 117 -3.10 19.64 10.26
N ARG A 118 -3.25 18.67 11.16
CA ARG A 118 -3.42 17.26 10.81
C ARG A 118 -4.77 17.00 10.14
N GLN A 119 -5.83 17.74 10.53
CA GLN A 119 -7.14 17.59 9.90
C GLN A 119 -7.09 18.06 8.46
N GLN A 120 -6.44 19.18 8.19
CA GLN A 120 -6.27 19.68 6.83
C GLN A 120 -5.47 18.70 5.95
N ILE A 121 -4.48 17.99 6.52
CA ILE A 121 -3.77 16.92 5.80
C ILE A 121 -4.71 15.76 5.48
N VAL A 122 -5.52 15.31 6.43
CA VAL A 122 -6.50 14.23 6.19
C VAL A 122 -7.47 14.63 5.09
N ASP A 123 -7.99 15.84 5.14
CA ASP A 123 -9.01 16.30 4.18
C ASP A 123 -8.41 16.50 2.77
N ASN A 124 -7.25 17.13 2.67
CA ASN A 124 -6.68 17.53 1.38
C ASN A 124 -5.77 16.47 0.75
N ALA A 125 -4.94 15.78 1.55
CA ALA A 125 -3.99 14.79 1.03
C ALA A 125 -4.58 13.38 0.98
N PHE A 126 -5.48 13.05 1.89
CA PHE A 126 -6.10 11.73 1.99
C PHE A 126 -7.58 11.71 1.59
N GLY A 127 -8.13 12.84 1.11
CA GLY A 127 -9.53 12.92 0.67
C GLY A 127 -10.54 12.53 1.75
N GLY A 128 -10.21 12.72 3.01
CA GLY A 128 -11.03 12.32 4.15
C GLY A 128 -10.91 10.83 4.54
N PHE A 129 -10.09 10.05 3.84
CA PHE A 129 -9.90 8.62 4.11
C PHE A 129 -8.80 8.36 5.15
N GLY A 130 -8.84 9.00 6.29
CA GLY A 130 -7.83 8.84 7.31
C GLY A 130 -8.32 9.20 8.70
N MET A 131 -7.53 8.86 9.69
CA MET A 131 -7.72 9.30 11.07
C MET A 131 -6.48 10.03 11.55
N ILE A 132 -6.68 11.05 12.38
CA ILE A 132 -5.56 11.73 13.03
C ILE A 132 -4.93 10.76 14.02
N ALA A 133 -3.64 10.50 13.84
CA ALA A 133 -2.82 9.82 14.82
C ALA A 133 -1.95 10.85 15.59
N ASN A 134 -1.80 10.66 16.88
CA ASN A 134 -1.10 11.63 17.72
C ASN A 134 0.32 11.21 18.04
N ASP A 135 0.62 9.94 18.11
CA ASP A 135 1.98 9.48 18.38
C ASP A 135 2.18 8.04 17.92
N TYR A 136 3.45 7.67 17.92
CA TYR A 136 3.92 6.32 17.70
C TYR A 136 3.99 5.61 19.06
N LEU A 137 3.31 4.51 19.17
CA LEU A 137 3.40 3.63 20.35
C LEU A 137 4.39 2.52 20.09
#